data_13b73f668d73a063e3cefcfb3bc0a532
#
_entry.id   13b73f668d73a063e3cefcfb3bc0a532
#
_cell.length_a   1.000
_cell.length_b   1.000
_cell.length_c   1.000
_cell.angle_alpha   90.00
_cell.angle_beta   90.00
_cell.angle_gamma   90.00
#
_symmetry.space_group_name_H-M   'P 1'
#
loop_
_entity.id
_entity.type
_entity.pdbx_description
1 polymer ?
#
loop_
_entity_poly.entity_id
_entity_poly.type
_entity_poly.pdbx_seq_one_letter_code
_entity_poly.pdbx_strand_id
1 'polypeptide(L)'
;MKAYERLLKYVAINTPCDETSNTTPSSKCQFDLANLLKDEMQVLGVSDIHLTEHCFLYGKLPATKGYENAPALGFIAHIDTVSDYCEHAIHPVITENYNGKDLPLGSSGLILSPDMFEHLKALTGHTLITTDGTTILGADDKAGIAEIMTLVERLQSQQIPHGPICIAFTPDEEIGTGISLFDIDLFDADFAYTLDGSTEGNLQYENFNAASA
;
A
#
# COMPACT_ATOMS: atom_id res chain seq x y z
N MET A 1 8.65 13.40 4.24
CA MET A 1 7.40 13.48 3.41
C MET A 1 6.23 13.00 4.25
N LYS A 2 5.02 13.52 4.05
CA LYS A 2 3.82 13.00 4.73
C LYS A 2 3.28 11.78 3.98
N ALA A 3 2.53 10.90 4.66
CA ALA A 3 1.99 9.69 4.04
C ALA A 3 1.10 10.00 2.82
N TYR A 4 0.22 11.00 2.93
CA TYR A 4 -0.64 11.37 1.79
C TYR A 4 0.14 11.92 0.59
N GLU A 5 1.28 12.57 0.79
CA GLU A 5 2.14 13.05 -0.30
C GLU A 5 2.81 11.88 -1.04
N ARG A 6 3.16 10.80 -0.29
CA ARG A 6 3.60 9.54 -0.88
C ARG A 6 2.47 8.85 -1.64
N LEU A 7 1.28 8.77 -1.02
CA LEU A 7 0.11 8.19 -1.68
C LEU A 7 -0.13 8.84 -3.04
N LEU A 8 -0.15 10.17 -3.10
CA LEU A 8 -0.34 10.91 -4.36
C LEU A 8 0.73 10.55 -5.42
N LYS A 9 1.96 10.32 -5.00
CA LYS A 9 3.05 9.89 -5.88
C LYS A 9 2.85 8.45 -6.36
N TYR A 10 2.43 7.55 -5.48
CA TYR A 10 2.31 6.14 -5.79
C TYR A 10 1.06 5.83 -6.63
N VAL A 11 -0.07 6.46 -6.35
CA VAL A 11 -1.30 6.28 -7.14
C VAL A 11 -1.16 6.79 -8.58
N ALA A 12 -0.25 7.72 -8.84
CA ALA A 12 0.04 8.15 -10.21
C ALA A 12 0.66 7.05 -11.10
N ILE A 13 1.15 5.96 -10.50
CA ILE A 13 1.66 4.79 -11.21
C ILE A 13 0.54 3.76 -11.26
N ASN A 14 0.04 3.48 -12.46
CA ASN A 14 -1.03 2.50 -12.65
C ASN A 14 -0.47 1.07 -12.58
N THR A 15 -1.01 0.23 -11.69
CA THR A 15 -0.51 -1.14 -11.43
C THR A 15 -1.65 -2.16 -11.37
N PRO A 16 -2.58 -2.19 -12.36
CA PRO A 16 -3.66 -3.17 -12.32
C PRO A 16 -3.13 -4.60 -12.42
N CYS A 17 -3.76 -5.53 -11.69
CA CYS A 17 -3.60 -6.95 -11.92
C CYS A 17 -4.27 -7.38 -13.24
N ASP A 18 -3.97 -8.57 -13.71
CA ASP A 18 -4.60 -9.20 -14.89
C ASP A 18 -5.11 -10.59 -14.49
N GLU A 19 -6.41 -10.70 -14.25
CA GLU A 19 -7.07 -11.96 -13.85
C GLU A 19 -6.94 -13.06 -14.90
N THR A 20 -6.63 -12.72 -16.15
CA THR A 20 -6.47 -13.68 -17.25
C THR A 20 -5.06 -14.20 -17.40
N SER A 21 -4.10 -13.59 -16.69
CA SER A 21 -2.68 -13.94 -16.73
C SER A 21 -2.41 -15.23 -15.95
N ASN A 22 -1.44 -16.01 -16.45
CA ASN A 22 -0.89 -17.18 -15.76
C ASN A 22 0.53 -16.95 -15.25
N THR A 23 0.96 -15.69 -15.16
CA THR A 23 2.30 -15.33 -14.68
C THR A 23 2.19 -14.51 -13.40
N THR A 24 3.26 -14.50 -12.59
CA THR A 24 3.43 -13.59 -11.47
C THR A 24 4.67 -12.73 -11.72
N PRO A 25 4.54 -11.38 -11.74
CA PRO A 25 3.29 -10.65 -11.61
C PRO A 25 2.37 -10.89 -12.81
N SER A 26 1.08 -10.76 -12.57
CA SER A 26 0.05 -10.91 -13.62
C SER A 26 0.16 -9.82 -14.68
N SER A 27 0.59 -8.62 -14.28
CA SER A 27 0.89 -7.52 -15.18
C SER A 27 2.29 -6.93 -14.92
N LYS A 28 3.02 -6.61 -15.99
CA LYS A 28 4.39 -6.08 -15.89
C LYS A 28 4.48 -4.68 -15.33
N CYS A 29 3.40 -3.90 -15.41
CA CYS A 29 3.38 -2.52 -14.90
C CYS A 29 3.55 -2.44 -13.39
N GLN A 30 3.31 -3.54 -12.64
CA GLN A 30 3.59 -3.60 -11.20
C GLN A 30 5.07 -3.34 -10.90
N PHE A 31 5.98 -3.72 -11.80
CA PHE A 31 7.40 -3.41 -11.64
C PHE A 31 7.71 -1.91 -11.66
N ASP A 32 6.86 -1.07 -12.25
CA ASP A 32 7.11 0.37 -12.29
C ASP A 32 7.06 0.97 -10.89
N LEU A 33 6.06 0.57 -10.09
CA LEU A 33 5.99 0.97 -8.69
C LEU A 33 7.06 0.27 -7.83
N ALA A 34 7.28 -1.04 -8.05
CA ALA A 34 8.29 -1.78 -7.30
C ALA A 34 9.70 -1.18 -7.46
N ASN A 35 10.08 -0.78 -8.67
CA ASN A 35 11.37 -0.13 -8.91
C ASN A 35 11.48 1.25 -8.24
N LEU A 36 10.41 2.06 -8.30
CA LEU A 36 10.37 3.34 -7.59
C LEU A 36 10.53 3.15 -6.09
N LEU A 37 9.84 2.16 -5.50
CA LEU A 37 9.93 1.84 -4.08
C LEU A 37 11.32 1.33 -3.70
N LYS A 38 11.92 0.47 -4.52
CA LYS A 38 13.29 0.00 -4.35
C LYS A 38 14.28 1.17 -4.25
N ASP A 39 14.19 2.12 -5.16
CA ASP A 39 15.08 3.30 -5.16
C ASP A 39 14.82 4.17 -3.91
N GLU A 40 13.57 4.35 -3.52
CA GLU A 40 13.20 5.12 -2.32
C GLU A 40 13.68 4.42 -1.03
N MET A 41 13.55 3.09 -0.94
CA MET A 41 14.09 2.30 0.17
C MET A 41 15.61 2.50 0.33
N GLN A 42 16.37 2.50 -0.79
CA GLN A 42 17.81 2.76 -0.75
C GLN A 42 18.13 4.13 -0.18
N VAL A 43 17.41 5.17 -0.62
CA VAL A 43 17.57 6.54 -0.11
C VAL A 43 17.26 6.65 1.37
N LEU A 44 16.29 5.87 1.87
CA LEU A 44 15.88 5.84 3.26
C LEU A 44 16.78 4.96 4.15
N GLY A 45 17.83 4.36 3.61
CA GLY A 45 18.79 3.56 4.38
C GLY A 45 18.32 2.14 4.70
N VAL A 46 17.33 1.63 3.98
CA VAL A 46 16.97 0.20 4.01
C VAL A 46 18.10 -0.59 3.36
N SER A 47 18.47 -1.70 3.96
CA SER A 47 19.47 -2.66 3.46
C SER A 47 18.81 -3.93 2.93
N ASP A 48 19.63 -4.83 2.38
CA ASP A 48 19.19 -6.16 1.90
C ASP A 48 17.95 -6.08 0.99
N ILE A 49 17.98 -5.11 0.07
CA ILE A 49 16.86 -4.87 -0.84
C ILE A 49 16.90 -5.86 -2.00
N HIS A 50 15.85 -6.67 -2.10
CA HIS A 50 15.71 -7.69 -3.14
C HIS A 50 14.39 -7.50 -3.90
N LEU A 51 14.48 -7.13 -5.17
CA LEU A 51 13.35 -7.18 -6.10
C LEU A 51 13.46 -8.47 -6.92
N THR A 52 12.52 -9.39 -6.71
CA THR A 52 12.51 -10.69 -7.37
C THR A 52 11.98 -10.60 -8.81
N GLU A 53 12.20 -11.66 -9.59
CA GLU A 53 11.61 -11.79 -10.93
C GLU A 53 10.07 -11.87 -10.94
N HIS A 54 9.48 -12.19 -9.78
CA HIS A 54 8.05 -12.24 -9.55
C HIS A 54 7.49 -10.95 -8.95
N CYS A 55 8.24 -9.85 -8.94
CA CYS A 55 7.84 -8.54 -8.43
C CYS A 55 7.63 -8.45 -6.91
N PHE A 56 8.11 -9.42 -6.13
CA PHE A 56 8.21 -9.22 -4.68
C PHE A 56 9.40 -8.31 -4.38
N LEU A 57 9.16 -7.28 -3.59
CA LEU A 57 10.20 -6.37 -3.13
C LEU A 57 10.37 -6.51 -1.62
N TYR A 58 11.53 -7.01 -1.21
CA TYR A 58 11.92 -7.15 0.20
C TYR A 58 12.98 -6.13 0.59
N GLY A 59 13.04 -5.81 1.87
CA GLY A 59 14.12 -5.00 2.43
C GLY A 59 14.13 -5.02 3.95
N LYS A 60 15.28 -4.69 4.54
CA LYS A 60 15.46 -4.65 6.00
C LYS A 60 15.97 -3.30 6.45
N LEU A 61 15.31 -2.71 7.43
CA LEU A 61 15.83 -1.58 8.15
C LEU A 61 16.58 -2.11 9.39
N PRO A 62 17.92 -1.99 9.46
CA PRO A 62 18.70 -2.50 10.58
C PRO A 62 18.25 -1.88 11.90
N ALA A 63 18.30 -2.66 12.97
CA ALA A 63 18.03 -2.17 14.32
C ALA A 63 18.94 -1.00 14.71
N THR A 64 18.43 -0.11 15.53
CA THR A 64 19.29 0.89 16.18
C THR A 64 20.18 0.22 17.23
N LYS A 65 21.34 0.84 17.49
CA LYS A 65 22.32 0.33 18.47
C LYS A 65 21.67 0.03 19.81
N GLY A 66 21.80 -1.21 20.28
CA GLY A 66 21.24 -1.70 21.55
C GLY A 66 19.89 -2.38 21.41
N TYR A 67 19.32 -2.44 20.21
CA TYR A 67 18.05 -3.11 19.90
C TYR A 67 18.21 -4.28 18.92
N GLU A 68 19.45 -4.72 18.67
CA GLU A 68 19.77 -5.76 17.67
C GLU A 68 19.15 -7.13 18.01
N ASN A 69 18.88 -7.36 19.29
CA ASN A 69 18.26 -8.61 19.78
C ASN A 69 16.73 -8.50 19.98
N ALA A 70 16.13 -7.38 19.62
CA ALA A 70 14.67 -7.28 19.63
C ALA A 70 14.08 -8.16 18.50
N PRO A 71 12.86 -8.69 18.69
CA PRO A 71 12.19 -9.42 17.62
C PRO A 71 12.07 -8.58 16.35
N ALA A 72 12.29 -9.20 15.19
CA ALA A 72 12.14 -8.55 13.90
C ALA A 72 10.66 -8.35 13.56
N LEU A 73 10.27 -7.10 13.38
CA LEU A 73 8.90 -6.73 13.02
C LEU A 73 8.77 -6.55 11.51
N GLY A 74 7.85 -7.30 10.91
CA GLY A 74 7.53 -7.21 9.49
C GLY A 74 6.35 -6.29 9.19
N PHE A 75 6.42 -5.61 8.03
CA PHE A 75 5.30 -4.89 7.44
C PHE A 75 5.12 -5.31 5.98
N ILE A 76 3.88 -5.56 5.60
CA ILE A 76 3.51 -6.02 4.26
C ILE A 76 2.42 -5.12 3.70
N ALA A 77 2.49 -4.80 2.41
CA ALA A 77 1.45 -4.14 1.63
C ALA A 77 1.51 -4.61 0.18
N HIS A 78 0.41 -4.56 -0.56
CA HIS A 78 0.43 -5.00 -1.96
C HIS A 78 0.59 -3.84 -2.95
N ILE A 79 1.19 -4.16 -4.10
CA ILE A 79 1.56 -3.20 -5.15
C ILE A 79 0.43 -3.03 -6.17
N ASP A 80 -0.25 -4.15 -6.47
CA ASP A 80 -1.29 -4.19 -7.49
C ASP A 80 -2.58 -3.50 -7.04
N THR A 81 -3.45 -3.29 -7.99
CA THR A 81 -4.82 -2.80 -7.80
C THR A 81 -5.75 -3.67 -8.62
N VAL A 82 -7.03 -3.66 -8.29
CA VAL A 82 -8.04 -4.27 -9.16
C VAL A 82 -7.94 -3.72 -10.58
N SER A 83 -8.38 -4.53 -11.55
CA SER A 83 -8.31 -4.18 -12.98
C SER A 83 -9.47 -3.30 -13.47
N ASP A 84 -10.51 -3.10 -12.63
CA ASP A 84 -11.67 -2.30 -12.98
C ASP A 84 -11.33 -0.82 -13.11
N TYR A 85 -11.84 -0.15 -14.14
CA TYR A 85 -11.66 1.29 -14.36
C TYR A 85 -10.21 1.76 -14.29
N CYS A 86 -9.30 1.02 -14.91
CA CYS A 86 -7.86 1.30 -14.87
C CYS A 86 -7.25 1.72 -16.22
N GLU A 87 -8.08 1.94 -17.27
CA GLU A 87 -7.60 2.17 -18.64
C GLU A 87 -6.95 3.54 -18.86
N HIS A 88 -7.05 4.44 -17.90
CA HIS A 88 -6.57 5.82 -18.02
C HIS A 88 -5.55 6.17 -16.94
N ALA A 89 -4.87 7.29 -17.13
CA ALA A 89 -4.01 7.86 -16.08
C ALA A 89 -4.86 8.27 -14.87
N ILE A 90 -4.34 7.98 -13.68
CA ILE A 90 -5.03 8.31 -12.43
C ILE A 90 -4.81 9.80 -12.12
N HIS A 91 -5.90 10.53 -11.90
CA HIS A 91 -5.90 11.94 -11.56
C HIS A 91 -6.43 12.16 -10.14
N PRO A 92 -5.56 12.15 -9.10
CA PRO A 92 -5.99 12.38 -7.73
C PRO A 92 -6.54 13.80 -7.56
N VAL A 93 -7.65 13.92 -6.82
CA VAL A 93 -8.27 15.19 -6.48
C VAL A 93 -8.29 15.34 -4.97
N ILE A 94 -7.82 16.48 -4.47
CA ILE A 94 -7.82 16.80 -3.03
C ILE A 94 -8.98 17.74 -2.75
N THR A 95 -9.88 17.31 -1.86
CA THR A 95 -10.97 18.13 -1.34
C THR A 95 -10.72 18.46 0.12
N GLU A 96 -10.27 19.68 0.39
CA GLU A 96 -10.04 20.13 1.74
C GLU A 96 -11.34 20.45 2.45
N ASN A 97 -11.39 20.17 3.76
CA ASN A 97 -12.48 20.53 4.63
C ASN A 97 -13.86 20.07 4.09
N TYR A 98 -13.95 18.77 3.78
CA TYR A 98 -15.17 18.17 3.23
C TYR A 98 -16.41 18.56 4.02
N ASN A 99 -17.45 18.99 3.36
CA ASN A 99 -18.64 19.60 3.98
C ASN A 99 -19.76 18.61 4.36
N GLY A 100 -19.52 17.29 4.20
CA GLY A 100 -20.48 16.23 4.51
C GLY A 100 -21.61 16.07 3.50
N LYS A 101 -21.53 16.69 2.32
CA LYS A 101 -22.53 16.62 1.25
C LYS A 101 -22.02 15.85 0.05
N ASP A 102 -22.88 15.68 -0.95
CA ASP A 102 -22.52 15.11 -2.24
C ASP A 102 -21.25 15.72 -2.81
N LEU A 103 -20.31 14.88 -3.20
CA LEU A 103 -19.03 15.26 -3.80
C LEU A 103 -18.98 14.77 -5.26
N PRO A 104 -19.16 15.65 -6.24
CA PRO A 104 -18.98 15.29 -7.64
C PRO A 104 -17.53 14.94 -7.95
N LEU A 105 -17.30 13.86 -8.71
CA LEU A 105 -15.98 13.42 -9.14
C LEU A 105 -15.64 13.99 -10.52
N GLY A 106 -14.98 15.13 -10.54
CA GLY A 106 -14.58 15.81 -11.76
C GLY A 106 -15.77 16.06 -12.70
N SER A 107 -15.59 15.72 -13.97
CA SER A 107 -16.64 15.83 -15.02
C SER A 107 -17.23 14.47 -15.42
N SER A 108 -16.95 13.41 -14.70
CA SER A 108 -17.40 12.03 -15.01
C SER A 108 -18.92 11.85 -14.87
N GLY A 109 -19.59 12.72 -14.11
CA GLY A 109 -21.00 12.55 -13.73
C GLY A 109 -21.21 11.65 -12.51
N LEU A 110 -20.15 11.06 -11.98
CA LEU A 110 -20.20 10.28 -10.74
C LEU A 110 -20.20 11.19 -9.51
N ILE A 111 -20.90 10.74 -8.47
CA ILE A 111 -21.04 11.47 -7.22
C ILE A 111 -20.79 10.52 -6.06
N LEU A 112 -19.89 10.90 -5.15
CA LEU A 112 -19.81 10.29 -3.84
C LEU A 112 -20.84 10.92 -2.93
N SER A 113 -21.90 10.18 -2.62
CA SER A 113 -23.02 10.66 -1.81
C SER A 113 -23.01 10.02 -0.43
N PRO A 114 -23.13 10.80 0.66
CA PRO A 114 -23.30 10.28 2.01
C PRO A 114 -24.57 9.45 2.23
N ASP A 115 -25.53 9.53 1.31
CA ASP A 115 -26.73 8.70 1.36
C ASP A 115 -26.46 7.29 0.79
N MET A 116 -25.47 7.15 -0.11
CA MET A 116 -25.00 5.87 -0.61
C MET A 116 -23.86 5.30 0.23
N PHE A 117 -22.96 6.16 0.71
CA PHE A 117 -21.75 5.79 1.47
C PHE A 117 -21.80 6.47 2.84
N GLU A 118 -22.48 5.85 3.79
CA GLU A 118 -22.80 6.45 5.09
C GLU A 118 -21.56 6.89 5.88
N HIS A 119 -20.42 6.20 5.72
CA HIS A 119 -19.16 6.55 6.38
C HIS A 119 -18.64 7.94 5.99
N LEU A 120 -19.03 8.50 4.83
CA LEU A 120 -18.66 9.85 4.44
C LEU A 120 -19.18 10.92 5.42
N LYS A 121 -20.26 10.65 6.14
CA LYS A 121 -20.80 11.57 7.16
C LYS A 121 -19.81 11.82 8.29
N ALA A 122 -19.06 10.78 8.67
CA ALA A 122 -18.03 10.87 9.70
C ALA A 122 -16.79 11.67 9.25
N LEU A 123 -16.60 11.83 7.93
CA LEU A 123 -15.46 12.52 7.35
C LEU A 123 -15.67 14.02 7.16
N THR A 124 -16.77 14.57 7.67
CA THR A 124 -17.04 16.02 7.61
C THR A 124 -15.92 16.80 8.31
N GLY A 125 -15.35 17.78 7.61
CA GLY A 125 -14.21 18.58 8.09
C GLY A 125 -12.85 17.96 7.76
N HIS A 126 -12.80 16.72 7.28
CA HIS A 126 -11.55 16.08 6.84
C HIS A 126 -11.15 16.50 5.42
N THR A 127 -9.90 16.28 5.08
CA THR A 127 -9.41 16.37 3.71
C THR A 127 -9.56 15.01 3.06
N LEU A 128 -10.25 14.96 1.92
CA LEU A 128 -10.45 13.75 1.14
C LEU A 128 -9.52 13.73 -0.07
N ILE A 129 -9.01 12.56 -0.40
CA ILE A 129 -8.32 12.29 -1.66
C ILE A 129 -9.20 11.33 -2.47
N THR A 130 -9.62 11.76 -3.64
CA THR A 130 -10.45 10.99 -4.57
C THR A 130 -9.81 10.99 -5.96
N THR A 131 -10.44 10.33 -6.92
CA THR A 131 -10.13 10.53 -8.34
C THR A 131 -11.05 11.57 -8.95
N ASP A 132 -10.84 11.89 -10.22
CA ASP A 132 -11.76 12.67 -11.06
C ASP A 132 -12.98 11.86 -11.55
N GLY A 133 -13.09 10.59 -11.14
CA GLY A 133 -14.16 9.66 -11.50
C GLY A 133 -13.97 8.95 -12.83
N THR A 134 -12.82 9.09 -13.49
CA THR A 134 -12.50 8.35 -14.74
C THR A 134 -11.77 7.04 -14.46
N THR A 135 -11.18 6.90 -13.26
CA THR A 135 -10.46 5.71 -12.81
C THR A 135 -10.77 5.43 -11.35
N ILE A 136 -10.35 4.26 -10.84
CA ILE A 136 -10.15 4.05 -9.40
C ILE A 136 -8.99 4.92 -8.91
N LEU A 137 -8.88 5.14 -7.59
CA LEU A 137 -7.74 5.83 -7.00
C LEU A 137 -6.53 4.88 -6.82
N GLY A 138 -6.79 3.62 -6.48
CA GLY A 138 -5.76 2.65 -6.12
C GLY A 138 -5.14 2.96 -4.75
N ALA A 139 -5.93 3.49 -3.81
CA ALA A 139 -5.49 3.67 -2.43
C ALA A 139 -5.31 2.33 -1.72
N ASP A 140 -6.07 1.36 -2.09
CA ASP A 140 -5.91 -0.05 -1.81
C ASP A 140 -4.90 -0.64 -2.81
N ASP A 141 -3.68 -1.06 -2.40
CA ASP A 141 -3.12 -0.84 -1.04
C ASP A 141 -1.90 0.12 -1.06
N LYS A 142 -1.86 1.07 -1.99
CA LYS A 142 -0.81 2.09 -2.04
C LYS A 142 -0.81 3.01 -0.81
N ALA A 143 -1.90 3.02 -0.03
CA ALA A 143 -1.96 3.70 1.25
C ALA A 143 -1.08 2.99 2.29
N GLY A 144 -1.19 1.67 2.42
CA GLY A 144 -0.32 0.88 3.28
C GLY A 144 1.15 1.02 2.88
N ILE A 145 1.47 0.98 1.58
CA ILE A 145 2.82 1.27 1.09
C ILE A 145 3.29 2.66 1.56
N ALA A 146 2.45 3.69 1.42
CA ALA A 146 2.80 5.06 1.79
C ALA A 146 3.02 5.21 3.30
N GLU A 147 2.26 4.48 4.12
CA GLU A 147 2.40 4.45 5.57
C GLU A 147 3.71 3.77 5.98
N ILE A 148 4.02 2.59 5.42
CA ILE A 148 5.28 1.87 5.69
C ILE A 148 6.48 2.74 5.35
N MET A 149 6.51 3.32 4.15
CA MET A 149 7.63 4.16 3.72
C MET A 149 7.75 5.45 4.54
N THR A 150 6.62 5.98 5.04
CA THR A 150 6.62 7.14 5.94
C THR A 150 7.11 6.76 7.34
N LEU A 151 6.76 5.58 7.83
CA LEU A 151 7.29 5.04 9.08
C LEU A 151 8.82 4.93 9.02
N VAL A 152 9.35 4.31 7.96
CA VAL A 152 10.80 4.17 7.74
C VAL A 152 11.50 5.54 7.76
N GLU A 153 11.00 6.52 6.99
CA GLU A 153 11.56 7.87 6.98
C GLU A 153 11.54 8.52 8.37
N ARG A 154 10.46 8.36 9.12
CA ARG A 154 10.34 8.93 10.47
C ARG A 154 11.32 8.29 11.45
N LEU A 155 11.45 6.96 11.42
CA LEU A 155 12.41 6.25 12.28
C LEU A 155 13.83 6.75 12.03
N GLN A 156 14.22 6.89 10.78
CA GLN A 156 15.55 7.36 10.37
C GLN A 156 15.78 8.84 10.67
N SER A 157 14.87 9.72 10.21
CA SER A 157 15.05 11.16 10.32
C SER A 157 14.96 11.69 11.75
N GLN A 158 14.14 11.05 12.58
CA GLN A 158 13.95 11.42 13.99
C GLN A 158 14.83 10.60 14.95
N GLN A 159 15.63 9.66 14.41
CA GLN A 159 16.49 8.76 15.19
C GLN A 159 15.73 8.02 16.31
N ILE A 160 14.53 7.53 15.99
CA ILE A 160 13.70 6.81 16.94
C ILE A 160 14.28 5.41 17.13
N PRO A 161 14.58 4.98 18.38
CA PRO A 161 15.09 3.63 18.65
C PRO A 161 14.09 2.55 18.21
N HIS A 162 14.58 1.52 17.50
CA HIS A 162 13.75 0.41 17.00
C HIS A 162 14.59 -0.87 16.86
N GLY A 163 13.92 -2.03 16.94
CA GLY A 163 14.46 -3.31 16.53
C GLY A 163 14.58 -3.46 15.00
N PRO A 164 14.98 -4.64 14.51
CA PRO A 164 14.99 -4.89 13.06
C PRO A 164 13.58 -4.74 12.49
N ILE A 165 13.45 -4.10 11.32
CA ILE A 165 12.18 -3.99 10.60
C ILE A 165 12.34 -4.63 9.23
N CYS A 166 11.47 -5.58 8.92
CA CYS A 166 11.40 -6.26 7.64
C CYS A 166 10.24 -5.68 6.82
N ILE A 167 10.45 -5.46 5.54
CA ILE A 167 9.46 -4.84 4.65
C ILE A 167 9.27 -5.78 3.47
N ALA A 168 8.02 -6.03 3.10
CA ALA A 168 7.68 -6.71 1.86
C ALA A 168 6.56 -5.98 1.13
N PHE A 169 6.77 -5.75 -0.17
CA PHE A 169 5.71 -5.32 -1.08
C PHE A 169 5.43 -6.44 -2.06
N THR A 170 4.15 -6.83 -2.16
CA THR A 170 3.72 -8.04 -2.86
C THR A 170 2.92 -7.74 -4.12
N PRO A 171 3.05 -8.54 -5.18
CA PRO A 171 2.22 -8.47 -6.37
C PRO A 171 0.93 -9.30 -6.20
N ASP A 172 -0.06 -9.05 -7.04
CA ASP A 172 -1.21 -9.93 -7.35
C ASP A 172 -2.03 -10.36 -6.12
N GLU A 173 -2.16 -9.47 -5.12
CA GLU A 173 -3.01 -9.73 -3.95
C GLU A 173 -4.48 -9.78 -4.37
N GLU A 174 -4.93 -8.85 -5.19
CA GLU A 174 -6.32 -8.66 -5.64
C GLU A 174 -6.89 -9.87 -6.41
N ILE A 175 -6.03 -10.72 -6.94
CA ILE A 175 -6.44 -11.97 -7.60
C ILE A 175 -6.03 -13.23 -6.81
N GLY A 176 -5.44 -13.06 -5.62
CA GLY A 176 -5.13 -14.14 -4.69
C GLY A 176 -4.05 -15.14 -5.16
N THR A 177 -3.22 -14.80 -6.14
CA THR A 177 -2.27 -15.75 -6.74
C THR A 177 -0.83 -15.59 -6.28
N GLY A 178 -0.43 -14.37 -5.90
CA GLY A 178 0.98 -14.04 -5.60
C GLY A 178 1.55 -14.74 -4.37
N ILE A 179 0.76 -14.90 -3.32
CA ILE A 179 1.23 -15.31 -1.97
C ILE A 179 2.00 -16.64 -1.95
N SER A 180 1.72 -17.56 -2.86
CA SER A 180 2.41 -18.86 -2.92
C SER A 180 3.91 -18.76 -3.25
N LEU A 181 4.34 -17.63 -3.77
CA LEU A 181 5.74 -17.33 -4.12
C LEU A 181 6.42 -16.39 -3.10
N PHE A 182 5.74 -16.09 -2.00
CA PHE A 182 6.32 -15.27 -0.93
C PHE A 182 7.47 -16.01 -0.26
N ASP A 183 8.64 -15.40 -0.23
CA ASP A 183 9.85 -15.98 0.36
C ASP A 183 9.96 -15.57 1.84
N ILE A 184 9.53 -16.49 2.72
CA ILE A 184 9.53 -16.28 4.18
C ILE A 184 10.96 -16.14 4.72
N ASP A 185 11.91 -16.93 4.17
CA ASP A 185 13.30 -16.89 4.62
C ASP A 185 13.98 -15.57 4.22
N LEU A 186 13.65 -15.04 3.06
CA LEU A 186 14.13 -13.73 2.61
C LEU A 186 13.49 -12.58 3.39
N PHE A 187 12.21 -12.69 3.72
CA PHE A 187 11.51 -11.71 4.55
C PHE A 187 12.03 -11.69 5.99
N ASP A 188 12.23 -12.86 6.60
CA ASP A 188 12.92 -13.10 7.87
C ASP A 188 12.43 -12.20 9.02
N ALA A 189 11.12 -12.09 9.20
CA ALA A 189 10.46 -11.41 10.32
C ALA A 189 9.98 -12.42 11.35
N ASP A 190 10.11 -12.13 12.66
CA ASP A 190 9.55 -12.95 13.74
C ASP A 190 8.02 -12.89 13.76
N PHE A 191 7.43 -11.75 13.40
CA PHE A 191 6.01 -11.53 13.23
C PHE A 191 5.78 -10.34 12.30
N ALA A 192 4.62 -10.28 11.65
CA ALA A 192 4.34 -9.23 10.69
C ALA A 192 2.89 -8.74 10.77
N TYR A 193 2.69 -7.51 10.29
CA TYR A 193 1.39 -6.93 10.02
C TYR A 193 1.26 -6.61 8.54
N THR A 194 0.15 -7.01 7.93
CA THR A 194 -0.28 -6.49 6.64
C THR A 194 -1.03 -5.19 6.89
N LEU A 195 -0.59 -4.11 6.25
CA LEU A 195 -1.23 -2.80 6.32
C LEU A 195 -2.24 -2.69 5.17
N ASP A 196 -3.38 -3.25 5.39
CA ASP A 196 -4.47 -3.35 4.44
C ASP A 196 -5.76 -3.38 5.25
N GLY A 197 -6.88 -3.04 4.67
CA GLY A 197 -8.12 -3.12 5.41
C GLY A 197 -9.01 -1.87 5.37
N SER A 198 -10.14 -1.93 6.08
CA SER A 198 -11.28 -1.04 5.86
C SER A 198 -11.49 0.03 6.93
N THR A 199 -11.24 -0.26 8.19
CA THR A 199 -11.56 0.65 9.30
C THR A 199 -10.29 1.11 10.01
N GLU A 200 -10.09 2.43 10.02
CA GLU A 200 -8.95 3.07 10.68
C GLU A 200 -8.81 2.62 12.15
N GLY A 201 -7.59 2.26 12.53
CA GLY A 201 -7.26 1.84 13.88
C GLY A 201 -7.72 0.43 14.25
N ASN A 202 -8.28 -0.34 13.35
CA ASN A 202 -8.63 -1.73 13.58
C ASN A 202 -7.39 -2.62 13.43
N LEU A 203 -7.14 -3.47 14.43
CA LEU A 203 -6.10 -4.49 14.40
C LEU A 203 -6.77 -5.86 14.47
N GLN A 204 -6.65 -6.64 13.41
CA GLN A 204 -7.18 -8.01 13.35
C GLN A 204 -6.02 -9.00 13.57
N TYR A 205 -6.23 -9.98 14.42
CA TYR A 205 -5.25 -11.03 14.75
C TYR A 205 -5.97 -12.37 14.95
N GLU A 206 -6.63 -12.84 13.91
CA GLU A 206 -7.37 -14.09 13.96
C GLU A 206 -6.60 -15.21 13.27
N ASN A 207 -6.57 -16.39 13.93
CA ASN A 207 -6.10 -17.62 13.32
C ASN A 207 -7.30 -18.48 12.98
N PHE A 208 -7.61 -18.61 11.73
CA PHE A 208 -8.68 -19.51 11.26
C PHE A 208 -8.25 -20.21 9.97
N ASN A 209 -8.81 -21.40 9.76
CA ASN A 209 -8.69 -22.08 8.48
C ASN A 209 -9.75 -21.53 7.55
N ALA A 210 -9.35 -20.73 6.57
CA ALA A 210 -10.25 -20.28 5.52
C ALA A 210 -10.50 -21.44 4.52
N ALA A 211 -11.75 -21.63 4.14
CA ALA A 211 -12.11 -22.49 3.03
C ALA A 211 -12.99 -21.68 2.07
N SER A 212 -12.61 -21.68 0.80
CA SER A 212 -13.45 -21.18 -0.29
C SER A 212 -14.24 -22.34 -0.90
N ALA A 213 -15.52 -22.14 -1.06
CA ALA A 213 -16.41 -23.14 -1.69
C ALA A 213 -17.16 -22.52 -2.87
#